data_dd1929ec34aa80b24e06034fb704eb92
#
_entry.id   dd1929ec34aa80b24e06034fb704eb92
#
_cell.length_a   1.000
_cell.length_b   1.000
_cell.length_c   1.000
_cell.angle_alpha   90.00
_cell.angle_beta   90.00
_cell.angle_gamma   90.00
#
_symmetry.space_group_name_H-M   'P 1'
#
loop_
_entity.id
_entity.type
_entity.pdbx_description
1 polymer ?
#
loop_
_entity_poly.entity_id
_entity_poly.type
_entity_poly.pdbx_seq_one_letter_code
_entity_poly.pdbx_strand_id
1 'polypeptide(L)'
;MNIKIFIITFFIVFHSCNSRNKIRDFLPANEKNKAIATWENLRFGAFVHFNDNTFMESEFSKNTDPAIFNPRNIDFDGMMATFQKAGVKYAVLTTRHTSGFCLWDSKVTSFDIASSAYPEDVVKLFVDACRKYEIKPCLYYCLWGNKDWNPAIWNPVIQKELETTSPREVIKTQLSELAENYGDIYEFWLDMYCWCDTSLTTNEIYNLLKSNNPEVIVHFNQHVQDGSEIRYFPTDVLNGEERTPPSEGHNPIRKSDGKTWYLPFEYEITSQRCDKRTLGNGLMPGSVWFTYTDSHFYPVDSLYKYIKQSFERGGSNILLSTAPDKTGHYRQADRDSLLKLGSLINN
;
A
#
# COMPACT_ATOMS: atom_id res chain seq x y z
N MET A 1 -81.27 -10.17 28.07
CA MET A 1 -80.36 -9.10 27.73
C MET A 1 -79.03 -9.77 27.19
N ASN A 2 -78.97 -9.98 25.86
CA ASN A 2 -77.88 -10.72 25.27
C ASN A 2 -76.77 -9.77 24.78
N ILE A 3 -75.59 -9.81 25.43
CA ILE A 3 -74.43 -9.05 25.05
C ILE A 3 -73.67 -9.85 23.98
N LYS A 4 -73.66 -9.34 22.76
CA LYS A 4 -72.76 -9.88 21.66
C LYS A 4 -71.41 -9.25 21.81
N ILE A 5 -70.40 -10.07 22.12
CA ILE A 5 -69.00 -9.69 22.11
C ILE A 5 -68.54 -9.80 20.69
N PHE A 6 -68.13 -8.64 20.10
CA PHE A 6 -67.41 -8.60 18.79
C PHE A 6 -65.92 -8.75 19.06
N ILE A 7 -65.33 -9.86 18.62
CA ILE A 7 -63.86 -10.04 18.60
C ILE A 7 -63.34 -9.47 17.26
N ILE A 8 -62.62 -8.35 17.34
CA ILE A 8 -61.91 -7.78 16.19
C ILE A 8 -60.56 -8.42 16.17
N THR A 9 -60.31 -9.30 15.18
CA THR A 9 -59.03 -9.91 14.95
C THR A 9 -58.19 -8.96 14.09
N PHE A 10 -57.16 -8.36 14.69
CA PHE A 10 -56.18 -7.54 13.99
C PHE A 10 -55.19 -8.47 13.27
N PHE A 11 -55.25 -8.54 11.96
CA PHE A 11 -54.21 -9.15 11.13
C PHE A 11 -53.03 -8.16 10.99
N ILE A 12 -51.96 -8.39 11.76
CA ILE A 12 -50.69 -7.69 11.53
C ILE A 12 -50.02 -8.37 10.33
N VAL A 13 -50.10 -7.73 9.17
CA VAL A 13 -49.32 -8.11 7.97
C VAL A 13 -47.89 -7.65 8.20
N PHE A 14 -47.02 -8.55 8.61
CA PHE A 14 -45.59 -8.32 8.56
C PHE A 14 -45.16 -8.24 7.08
N HIS A 15 -45.03 -7.01 6.57
CA HIS A 15 -44.26 -6.79 5.33
C HIS A 15 -42.77 -7.06 5.67
N SER A 16 -42.31 -8.27 5.38
CA SER A 16 -40.88 -8.58 5.31
C SER A 16 -40.31 -7.77 4.15
N CYS A 17 -39.76 -6.61 4.48
CA CYS A 17 -38.96 -5.83 3.56
C CYS A 17 -37.63 -6.57 3.36
N ASN A 18 -37.63 -7.53 2.44
CA ASN A 18 -36.47 -8.25 2.00
C ASN A 18 -35.67 -7.31 1.06
N SER A 19 -35.16 -6.20 1.63
CA SER A 19 -34.11 -5.43 0.96
C SER A 19 -32.86 -6.30 0.97
N ARG A 20 -32.74 -7.18 -0.02
CA ARG A 20 -31.43 -7.64 -0.45
C ARG A 20 -30.68 -6.35 -0.79
N ASN A 21 -29.87 -5.85 0.14
CA ASN A 21 -28.84 -4.87 -0.20
C ASN A 21 -28.07 -5.48 -1.36
N LYS A 22 -28.33 -5.02 -2.58
CA LYS A 22 -27.44 -5.27 -3.70
C LYS A 22 -26.12 -4.63 -3.26
N ILE A 23 -25.14 -5.45 -2.92
CA ILE A 23 -23.77 -5.00 -2.73
C ILE A 23 -23.47 -4.22 -4.00
N ARG A 24 -23.20 -2.95 -3.86
CA ARG A 24 -22.86 -2.08 -5.00
C ARG A 24 -21.49 -2.53 -5.46
N ASP A 25 -21.38 -3.10 -6.64
CA ASP A 25 -20.09 -3.39 -7.24
C ASP A 25 -19.42 -2.07 -7.60
N PHE A 26 -18.36 -1.74 -6.90
CA PHE A 26 -17.50 -0.62 -7.25
C PHE A 26 -16.62 -1.01 -8.44
N LEU A 27 -16.36 -0.06 -9.31
CA LEU A 27 -15.49 -0.23 -10.47
C LEU A 27 -14.62 1.03 -10.62
N PRO A 28 -13.45 0.94 -11.23
CA PRO A 28 -12.64 2.09 -11.59
C PRO A 28 -13.41 3.10 -12.44
N ALA A 29 -12.93 4.31 -12.50
CA ALA A 29 -13.56 5.35 -13.28
C ALA A 29 -13.40 5.09 -14.79
N ASN A 30 -14.45 5.32 -15.57
CA ASN A 30 -14.38 5.23 -17.04
C ASN A 30 -13.86 6.52 -17.70
N GLU A 31 -13.81 7.60 -16.92
CA GLU A 31 -13.24 8.90 -17.28
C GLU A 31 -12.57 9.50 -16.03
N LYS A 32 -11.76 10.54 -16.22
CA LYS A 32 -11.09 11.24 -15.13
C LYS A 32 -12.11 11.87 -14.19
N ASN A 33 -12.31 11.27 -13.02
CA ASN A 33 -13.16 11.78 -11.95
C ASN A 33 -12.37 12.65 -10.96
N LYS A 34 -13.07 13.22 -9.96
CA LYS A 34 -12.45 14.10 -8.96
C LYS A 34 -11.38 13.40 -8.12
N ALA A 35 -11.61 12.16 -7.69
CA ALA A 35 -10.65 11.42 -6.85
C ALA A 35 -9.36 11.18 -7.62
N ILE A 36 -9.44 10.67 -8.84
CA ILE A 36 -8.30 10.45 -9.74
C ILE A 36 -7.59 11.77 -10.07
N ALA A 37 -8.35 12.84 -10.40
CA ALA A 37 -7.75 14.15 -10.69
C ALA A 37 -6.97 14.70 -9.47
N THR A 38 -7.50 14.51 -8.27
CA THR A 38 -6.82 14.90 -7.04
C THR A 38 -5.56 14.08 -6.83
N TRP A 39 -5.61 12.77 -7.08
CA TRP A 39 -4.47 11.87 -6.95
C TRP A 39 -3.35 12.24 -7.97
N GLU A 40 -3.66 12.46 -9.24
CA GLU A 40 -2.68 12.87 -10.25
C GLU A 40 -2.00 14.20 -9.91
N ASN A 41 -2.71 15.13 -9.24
CA ASN A 41 -2.14 16.43 -8.83
C ASN A 41 -1.15 16.31 -7.67
N LEU A 42 -1.07 15.17 -6.98
CA LEU A 42 -0.08 14.97 -5.90
C LEU A 42 1.35 14.86 -6.45
N ARG A 43 1.54 14.32 -7.62
CA ARG A 43 2.79 14.26 -8.40
C ARG A 43 3.94 13.53 -7.72
N PHE A 44 4.26 13.82 -6.48
CA PHE A 44 5.42 13.28 -5.76
C PHE A 44 5.03 12.69 -4.43
N GLY A 45 5.22 11.37 -4.30
CA GLY A 45 5.01 10.57 -3.11
C GLY A 45 6.28 9.94 -2.57
N ALA A 46 6.24 9.51 -1.32
CA ALA A 46 7.28 8.76 -0.66
C ALA A 46 6.78 7.38 -0.26
N PHE A 47 7.54 6.33 -0.59
CA PHE A 47 7.26 4.96 -0.21
C PHE A 47 8.14 4.59 0.99
N VAL A 48 7.54 4.47 2.15
CA VAL A 48 8.23 4.24 3.42
C VAL A 48 8.31 2.74 3.68
N HIS A 49 9.35 2.10 3.15
CA HIS A 49 9.65 0.69 3.39
C HIS A 49 10.32 0.52 4.74
N PHE A 50 9.49 0.43 5.79
CA PHE A 50 9.94 0.26 7.16
C PHE A 50 9.11 -0.83 7.84
N ASN A 51 9.74 -1.96 8.13
CA ASN A 51 9.12 -3.13 8.73
C ASN A 51 10.23 -3.99 9.35
N ASP A 52 9.96 -5.20 9.84
CA ASP A 52 10.98 -6.15 10.33
C ASP A 52 12.04 -6.47 9.26
N ASN A 53 11.70 -6.37 7.99
CA ASN A 53 12.62 -6.45 6.85
C ASN A 53 13.81 -5.47 6.96
N THR A 54 13.60 -4.27 7.54
CA THR A 54 14.68 -3.29 7.80
C THR A 54 15.72 -3.85 8.78
N PHE A 55 15.27 -4.57 9.80
CA PHE A 55 16.13 -5.14 10.85
C PHE A 55 16.85 -6.39 10.38
N MET A 56 16.19 -7.18 9.55
CA MET A 56 16.74 -8.36 8.90
C MET A 56 17.63 -8.03 7.70
N GLU A 57 17.62 -6.76 7.25
CA GLU A 57 18.29 -6.30 6.04
C GLU A 57 17.99 -7.19 4.83
N SER A 58 16.73 -7.55 4.65
CA SER A 58 16.26 -8.44 3.59
C SER A 58 14.82 -8.10 3.17
N GLU A 59 14.61 -7.94 1.86
CA GLU A 59 13.26 -7.75 1.28
C GLU A 59 12.37 -8.97 1.50
N PHE A 60 12.96 -10.15 1.49
CA PHE A 60 12.28 -11.42 1.70
C PHE A 60 12.70 -12.01 3.05
N SER A 61 12.33 -11.32 4.11
CA SER A 61 12.63 -11.74 5.48
C SER A 61 11.97 -13.08 5.78
N LYS A 62 12.73 -13.97 6.43
CA LYS A 62 12.25 -15.22 7.01
C LYS A 62 12.12 -15.11 8.53
N ASN A 63 12.01 -13.89 9.03
CA ASN A 63 11.88 -13.65 10.45
C ASN A 63 10.62 -14.34 11.01
N THR A 64 10.75 -14.91 12.19
CA THR A 64 9.67 -15.55 12.95
C THR A 64 9.53 -14.99 14.36
N ASP A 65 10.40 -14.06 14.74
CA ASP A 65 10.44 -13.46 16.07
C ASP A 65 10.03 -11.97 15.98
N PRO A 66 8.86 -11.59 16.49
CA PRO A 66 8.41 -10.20 16.50
C PRO A 66 9.36 -9.27 17.27
N ALA A 67 10.14 -9.79 18.25
CA ALA A 67 11.08 -8.98 19.02
C ALA A 67 12.24 -8.40 18.19
N ILE A 68 12.46 -8.90 16.97
CA ILE A 68 13.43 -8.32 16.02
C ILE A 68 13.09 -6.88 15.68
N PHE A 69 11.80 -6.54 15.59
CA PHE A 69 11.38 -5.16 15.38
C PHE A 69 11.58 -4.35 16.66
N ASN A 70 12.71 -3.67 16.75
CA ASN A 70 13.15 -2.96 17.95
C ASN A 70 13.84 -1.63 17.62
N PRO A 71 13.15 -0.63 17.02
CA PRO A 71 13.68 0.70 16.86
C PRO A 71 13.83 1.39 18.22
N ARG A 72 14.82 2.27 18.37
CA ARG A 72 14.99 3.05 19.61
C ARG A 72 13.89 4.09 19.78
N ASN A 73 13.55 4.74 18.69
CA ASN A 73 12.52 5.76 18.60
C ASN A 73 12.19 5.97 17.12
N ILE A 74 10.90 5.98 16.78
CA ILE A 74 10.48 6.23 15.41
C ILE A 74 10.17 7.71 15.25
N ASP A 75 11.03 8.44 14.51
CA ASP A 75 10.88 9.87 14.23
C ASP A 75 10.14 10.13 12.92
N PHE A 76 8.87 9.74 12.85
CA PHE A 76 8.03 10.11 11.69
C PHE A 76 7.76 11.60 11.61
N ASP A 77 7.75 12.33 12.71
CA ASP A 77 7.59 13.79 12.70
C ASP A 77 8.74 14.47 11.94
N GLY A 78 9.99 14.17 12.28
CA GLY A 78 11.14 14.73 11.58
C GLY A 78 11.24 14.26 10.12
N MET A 79 10.76 13.04 9.83
CA MET A 79 10.68 12.54 8.47
C MET A 79 9.63 13.29 7.64
N MET A 80 8.40 13.43 8.15
CA MET A 80 7.32 14.14 7.45
C MET A 80 7.61 15.62 7.29
N ALA A 81 8.28 16.26 8.26
CA ALA A 81 8.79 17.64 8.11
C ALA A 81 9.78 17.77 6.94
N THR A 82 10.63 16.76 6.74
CA THR A 82 11.54 16.71 5.59
C THR A 82 10.79 16.48 4.28
N PHE A 83 9.82 15.58 4.28
CA PHE A 83 8.98 15.26 3.13
C PHE A 83 8.20 16.51 2.67
N GLN A 84 7.56 17.21 3.59
CA GLN A 84 6.85 18.46 3.29
C GLN A 84 7.76 19.50 2.63
N LYS A 85 8.98 19.70 3.17
CA LYS A 85 9.97 20.62 2.59
C LYS A 85 10.46 20.19 1.21
N ALA A 86 10.56 18.89 0.97
CA ALA A 86 10.91 18.32 -0.34
C ALA A 86 9.76 18.37 -1.36
N GLY A 87 8.55 18.75 -0.94
CA GLY A 87 7.37 18.81 -1.80
C GLY A 87 6.63 17.48 -1.97
N VAL A 88 6.92 16.48 -1.13
CA VAL A 88 6.16 15.23 -1.07
C VAL A 88 4.73 15.53 -0.61
N LYS A 89 3.73 14.94 -1.29
CA LYS A 89 2.30 15.19 -1.05
C LYS A 89 1.55 14.00 -0.47
N TYR A 90 2.04 12.79 -0.66
CA TYR A 90 1.49 11.57 -0.08
C TYR A 90 2.61 10.63 0.33
N ALA A 91 2.36 9.77 1.30
CA ALA A 91 3.33 8.80 1.75
C ALA A 91 2.65 7.45 2.00
N VAL A 92 3.28 6.38 1.55
CA VAL A 92 2.80 4.99 1.66
C VAL A 92 3.68 4.24 2.66
N LEU A 93 3.11 3.70 3.75
CA LEU A 93 3.83 2.88 4.72
C LEU A 93 3.63 1.39 4.41
N THR A 94 4.71 0.61 4.44
CA THR A 94 4.62 -0.86 4.38
C THR A 94 4.09 -1.43 5.70
N THR A 95 2.76 -1.48 5.87
CA THR A 95 2.12 -1.93 7.11
C THR A 95 2.31 -3.41 7.39
N ARG A 96 2.38 -4.22 6.34
CA ARG A 96 2.73 -5.64 6.33
C ARG A 96 3.46 -5.95 5.03
N HIS A 97 4.67 -6.53 5.13
CA HIS A 97 5.47 -6.91 3.97
C HIS A 97 5.56 -8.44 3.84
N THR A 98 6.48 -8.95 3.04
CA THR A 98 6.65 -10.37 2.70
C THR A 98 6.91 -11.29 3.90
N SER A 99 7.44 -10.77 5.03
CA SER A 99 7.57 -11.53 6.28
C SER A 99 6.21 -11.88 6.90
N GLY A 100 5.21 -11.02 6.67
CA GLY A 100 3.89 -11.09 7.29
C GLY A 100 3.78 -10.37 8.63
N PHE A 101 4.85 -9.73 9.12
CA PHE A 101 4.83 -8.95 10.35
C PHE A 101 3.95 -7.71 10.19
N CYS A 102 2.98 -7.55 11.10
CA CYS A 102 2.03 -6.44 11.08
C CYS A 102 2.49 -5.30 11.98
N LEU A 103 2.54 -4.08 11.46
CA LEU A 103 2.91 -2.86 12.22
C LEU A 103 1.79 -2.32 13.12
N TRP A 104 0.70 -3.05 13.29
CA TRP A 104 -0.44 -2.79 14.18
C TRP A 104 -0.81 -4.07 14.93
N ASP A 105 -1.55 -3.95 16.03
CA ASP A 105 -2.11 -5.07 16.80
C ASP A 105 -3.28 -5.70 16.01
N SER A 106 -2.99 -6.78 15.29
CA SER A 106 -3.95 -7.47 14.42
C SER A 106 -4.65 -8.59 15.19
N LYS A 107 -5.99 -8.64 15.10
CA LYS A 107 -6.81 -9.65 15.80
C LYS A 107 -6.61 -11.09 15.29
N VAL A 108 -5.93 -11.27 14.17
CA VAL A 108 -5.84 -12.57 13.48
C VAL A 108 -4.42 -13.13 13.42
N THR A 109 -3.46 -12.46 14.03
CA THR A 109 -2.08 -12.94 14.14
C THR A 109 -1.44 -12.48 15.44
N SER A 110 -0.47 -13.23 15.94
CA SER A 110 0.44 -12.81 17.02
C SER A 110 1.81 -12.37 16.48
N PHE A 111 2.00 -12.42 15.16
CA PHE A 111 3.21 -11.94 14.50
C PHE A 111 3.03 -10.45 14.11
N ASP A 112 3.00 -9.62 15.15
CA ASP A 112 2.66 -8.22 15.04
C ASP A 112 3.39 -7.32 16.06
N ILE A 113 3.08 -6.03 16.00
CA ILE A 113 3.70 -5.00 16.83
C ILE A 113 3.45 -5.19 18.33
N ALA A 114 2.29 -5.71 18.74
CA ALA A 114 1.95 -5.92 20.15
C ALA A 114 2.86 -6.97 20.82
N SER A 115 3.39 -7.89 20.02
CA SER A 115 4.33 -8.93 20.45
C SER A 115 5.79 -8.53 20.26
N SER A 116 6.08 -7.35 19.73
CA SER A 116 7.43 -6.86 19.46
C SER A 116 8.09 -6.22 20.70
N ALA A 117 9.37 -5.87 20.56
CA ALA A 117 10.08 -5.06 21.57
C ALA A 117 9.68 -3.57 21.53
N TYR A 118 8.94 -3.14 20.52
CA TYR A 118 8.41 -1.79 20.35
C TYR A 118 6.88 -1.85 20.20
N PRO A 119 6.11 -1.90 21.30
CA PRO A 119 4.68 -2.21 21.26
C PRO A 119 3.78 -1.00 20.95
N GLU A 120 4.31 0.06 20.36
CA GLU A 120 3.50 1.19 19.92
C GLU A 120 2.93 0.94 18.52
N ASP A 121 1.70 1.37 18.27
CA ASP A 121 1.05 1.25 16.96
C ASP A 121 1.76 2.14 15.93
N VAL A 122 2.62 1.54 15.11
CA VAL A 122 3.45 2.23 14.12
C VAL A 122 2.61 2.81 12.99
N VAL A 123 1.49 2.15 12.62
CA VAL A 123 0.56 2.67 11.61
C VAL A 123 -0.08 3.97 12.10
N LYS A 124 -0.49 3.99 13.36
CA LYS A 124 -1.06 5.20 13.99
C LYS A 124 -0.04 6.33 14.04
N LEU A 125 1.19 6.06 14.49
CA LEU A 125 2.26 7.06 14.54
C LEU A 125 2.52 7.68 13.16
N PHE A 126 2.57 6.84 12.13
CA PHE A 126 2.78 7.30 10.75
C PHE A 126 1.62 8.16 10.23
N VAL A 127 0.38 7.69 10.40
CA VAL A 127 -0.82 8.41 9.93
C VAL A 127 -0.97 9.77 10.62
N ASP A 128 -0.72 9.83 11.94
CA ASP A 128 -0.80 11.08 12.71
C ASP A 128 0.29 12.07 12.25
N ALA A 129 1.51 11.60 12.01
CA ALA A 129 2.59 12.43 11.47
C ALA A 129 2.26 12.92 10.04
N CYS A 130 1.74 12.08 9.17
CA CYS A 130 1.30 12.49 7.83
C CYS A 130 0.29 13.64 7.90
N ARG A 131 -0.76 13.50 8.72
CA ARG A 131 -1.80 14.52 8.89
C ARG A 131 -1.27 15.84 9.43
N LYS A 132 -0.38 15.77 10.42
CA LYS A 132 0.27 16.95 11.03
C LYS A 132 1.03 17.79 10.00
N TYR A 133 1.62 17.15 8.99
CA TYR A 133 2.40 17.82 7.95
C TYR A 133 1.67 17.94 6.61
N GLU A 134 0.34 17.76 6.60
CA GLU A 134 -0.51 17.86 5.41
C GLU A 134 -0.11 16.93 4.25
N ILE A 135 0.47 15.78 4.61
CA ILE A 135 0.80 14.68 3.68
C ILE A 135 -0.36 13.68 3.70
N LYS A 136 -0.79 13.19 2.54
CA LYS A 136 -1.86 12.19 2.47
C LYS A 136 -1.34 10.83 2.94
N PRO A 137 -1.93 10.22 4.01
CA PRO A 137 -1.52 8.91 4.47
C PRO A 137 -2.03 7.82 3.54
N CYS A 138 -1.14 6.93 3.11
CA CYS A 138 -1.44 5.77 2.29
C CYS A 138 -0.82 4.53 2.94
N LEU A 139 -1.42 3.35 2.72
CA LEU A 139 -1.00 2.12 3.35
C LEU A 139 -0.71 1.05 2.29
N TYR A 140 0.46 0.46 2.36
CA TYR A 140 0.82 -0.73 1.60
C TYR A 140 0.48 -1.98 2.38
N TYR A 141 0.00 -3.00 1.70
CA TYR A 141 -0.27 -4.31 2.25
C TYR A 141 0.13 -5.42 1.28
N CYS A 142 0.94 -6.36 1.75
CA CYS A 142 1.33 -7.56 1.01
C CYS A 142 0.22 -8.61 1.10
N LEU A 143 -0.36 -8.98 -0.04
CA LEU A 143 -1.54 -9.85 -0.14
C LEU A 143 -1.22 -11.35 -0.04
N TRP A 144 0.06 -11.74 -0.07
CA TRP A 144 0.35 -13.15 -0.03
C TRP A 144 -0.08 -13.79 1.30
N GLY A 145 -0.57 -14.98 1.24
CA GLY A 145 -1.05 -15.75 2.36
C GLY A 145 -1.22 -17.21 1.99
N ASN A 146 -0.75 -17.60 0.79
CA ASN A 146 -0.85 -18.94 0.28
C ASN A 146 0.30 -19.82 0.80
N LYS A 147 -0.02 -20.97 1.40
CA LYS A 147 0.94 -21.96 1.89
C LYS A 147 1.83 -22.56 0.80
N ASP A 148 1.38 -22.52 -0.45
CA ASP A 148 2.10 -23.05 -1.61
C ASP A 148 3.05 -22.00 -2.23
N TRP A 149 3.17 -20.84 -1.61
CA TRP A 149 4.08 -19.80 -2.03
C TRP A 149 5.55 -20.25 -1.93
N ASN A 150 6.45 -19.61 -2.66
CA ASN A 150 7.84 -20.03 -2.78
C ASN A 150 8.46 -20.41 -1.42
N PRO A 151 8.88 -21.67 -1.20
CA PRO A 151 9.42 -22.14 0.07
C PRO A 151 10.66 -21.35 0.54
N ALA A 152 11.35 -20.65 -0.37
CA ALA A 152 12.55 -19.86 -0.04
C ALA A 152 12.23 -18.61 0.78
N ILE A 153 10.98 -18.10 0.71
CA ILE A 153 10.54 -16.90 1.41
C ILE A 153 9.39 -17.19 2.41
N TRP A 154 9.15 -18.44 2.65
CA TRP A 154 8.12 -18.95 3.52
C TRP A 154 8.36 -18.58 5.00
N ASN A 155 7.33 -18.05 5.68
CA ASN A 155 7.35 -17.78 7.10
C ASN A 155 6.56 -18.85 7.88
N PRO A 156 7.18 -19.69 8.72
CA PRO A 156 6.50 -20.77 9.46
C PRO A 156 5.48 -20.27 10.49
N VAL A 157 5.60 -19.05 10.99
CA VAL A 157 4.60 -18.47 11.91
C VAL A 157 3.27 -18.25 11.17
N ILE A 158 3.33 -17.61 10.01
CA ILE A 158 2.14 -17.37 9.19
C ILE A 158 1.51 -18.69 8.75
N GLN A 159 2.33 -19.70 8.38
CA GLN A 159 1.78 -21.00 8.04
C GLN A 159 0.97 -21.59 9.18
N LYS A 160 1.47 -21.54 10.41
CA LYS A 160 0.78 -22.08 11.57
C LYS A 160 -0.56 -21.38 11.81
N GLU A 161 -0.61 -20.08 11.59
CA GLU A 161 -1.86 -19.30 11.67
C GLU A 161 -2.85 -19.72 10.56
N LEU A 162 -2.36 -19.94 9.35
CA LEU A 162 -3.17 -20.39 8.21
C LEU A 162 -3.69 -21.84 8.36
N GLU A 163 -3.13 -22.66 9.24
CA GLU A 163 -3.69 -23.97 9.59
C GLU A 163 -5.02 -23.85 10.35
N THR A 164 -5.24 -22.74 11.05
CA THR A 164 -6.43 -22.49 11.88
C THR A 164 -7.40 -21.48 11.26
N THR A 165 -6.93 -20.63 10.35
CA THR A 165 -7.72 -19.57 9.72
C THR A 165 -7.40 -19.53 8.22
N SER A 166 -8.39 -19.42 7.35
CA SER A 166 -8.11 -19.36 5.92
C SER A 166 -7.36 -18.09 5.56
N PRO A 167 -6.39 -18.14 4.60
CA PRO A 167 -5.67 -16.94 4.13
C PRO A 167 -6.59 -15.82 3.71
N ARG A 168 -7.71 -16.18 3.08
CA ARG A 168 -8.78 -15.28 2.67
C ARG A 168 -9.32 -14.44 3.84
N GLU A 169 -9.66 -15.09 4.95
CA GLU A 169 -10.23 -14.40 6.12
C GLU A 169 -9.19 -13.56 6.85
N VAL A 170 -7.93 -14.02 6.91
CA VAL A 170 -6.81 -13.21 7.45
C VAL A 170 -6.67 -11.91 6.68
N ILE A 171 -6.56 -11.97 5.35
CA ILE A 171 -6.38 -10.80 4.48
C ILE A 171 -7.58 -9.84 4.62
N LYS A 172 -8.80 -10.36 4.56
CA LYS A 172 -10.02 -9.55 4.69
C LYS A 172 -10.10 -8.84 6.04
N THR A 173 -9.81 -9.55 7.13
CA THR A 173 -9.83 -8.96 8.48
C THR A 173 -8.76 -7.87 8.60
N GLN A 174 -7.52 -8.14 8.19
CA GLN A 174 -6.42 -7.19 8.27
C GLN A 174 -6.67 -5.94 7.41
N LEU A 175 -7.18 -6.10 6.19
CA LEU A 175 -7.56 -4.96 5.34
C LEU A 175 -8.72 -4.15 5.95
N SER A 176 -9.70 -4.81 6.58
CA SER A 176 -10.78 -4.11 7.30
C SER A 176 -10.23 -3.34 8.51
N GLU A 177 -9.33 -3.94 9.30
CA GLU A 177 -8.65 -3.26 10.42
C GLU A 177 -7.94 -1.98 9.96
N LEU A 178 -7.17 -2.07 8.86
CA LEU A 178 -6.46 -0.92 8.30
C LEU A 178 -7.40 0.15 7.74
N ALA A 179 -8.52 -0.25 7.12
CA ALA A 179 -9.49 0.68 6.55
C ALA A 179 -10.36 1.38 7.60
N GLU A 180 -10.60 0.74 8.74
CA GLU A 180 -11.57 1.22 9.76
C GLU A 180 -10.89 1.97 10.92
N ASN A 181 -9.66 1.55 11.32
CA ASN A 181 -9.07 2.00 12.58
C ASN A 181 -8.26 3.30 12.47
N TYR A 182 -7.87 3.73 11.26
CA TYR A 182 -6.94 4.85 11.08
C TYR A 182 -7.56 6.07 10.40
N GLY A 183 -8.89 6.12 10.29
CA GLY A 183 -9.61 7.22 9.67
C GLY A 183 -9.39 7.28 8.16
N ASP A 184 -9.41 8.49 7.57
CA ASP A 184 -9.30 8.66 6.12
C ASP A 184 -7.91 8.27 5.61
N ILE A 185 -7.80 7.05 5.08
CA ILE A 185 -6.66 6.58 4.30
C ILE A 185 -6.91 6.95 2.84
N TYR A 186 -5.90 7.56 2.22
CA TYR A 186 -6.05 8.12 0.87
C TYR A 186 -5.87 7.08 -0.24
N GLU A 187 -4.95 6.12 -0.02
CA GLU A 187 -4.65 5.05 -0.97
C GLU A 187 -4.30 3.75 -0.23
N PHE A 188 -4.77 2.61 -0.77
CA PHE A 188 -4.26 1.29 -0.43
C PHE A 188 -3.43 0.76 -1.59
N TRP A 189 -2.14 0.58 -1.34
CA TRP A 189 -1.18 0.01 -2.26
C TRP A 189 -1.02 -1.49 -1.97
N LEU A 190 -1.52 -2.34 -2.87
CA LEU A 190 -1.68 -3.79 -2.68
C LEU A 190 -0.67 -4.56 -3.51
N ASP A 191 0.15 -5.36 -2.86
CA ASP A 191 1.23 -6.08 -3.49
C ASP A 191 1.06 -7.60 -3.45
N MET A 192 1.82 -8.31 -4.28
CA MET A 192 1.94 -9.77 -4.29
C MET A 192 0.61 -10.52 -4.53
N TYR A 193 -0.34 -9.91 -5.25
CA TYR A 193 -1.58 -10.60 -5.59
C TYR A 193 -1.34 -11.88 -6.41
N CYS A 194 -0.25 -11.96 -7.17
CA CYS A 194 0.14 -13.15 -7.92
C CYS A 194 0.34 -14.40 -7.04
N TRP A 195 0.55 -14.22 -5.75
CA TRP A 195 0.69 -15.29 -4.75
C TRP A 195 -0.43 -15.27 -3.70
N CYS A 196 -1.43 -14.43 -3.88
CA CYS A 196 -2.61 -14.40 -3.01
C CYS A 196 -3.41 -15.71 -3.16
N ASP A 197 -4.15 -16.06 -2.12
CA ASP A 197 -5.15 -17.14 -2.21
C ASP A 197 -6.16 -16.84 -3.33
N THR A 198 -6.19 -17.68 -4.35
CA THR A 198 -7.05 -17.50 -5.52
C THR A 198 -8.55 -17.52 -5.20
N SER A 199 -8.95 -17.98 -4.00
CA SER A 199 -10.31 -17.87 -3.51
C SER A 199 -10.72 -16.41 -3.18
N LEU A 200 -9.76 -15.49 -2.98
CA LEU A 200 -9.97 -14.08 -2.75
C LEU A 200 -9.71 -13.29 -4.03
N THR A 201 -10.76 -12.79 -4.65
CA THR A 201 -10.65 -12.09 -5.93
C THR A 201 -10.26 -10.61 -5.73
N THR A 202 -9.64 -10.01 -6.74
CA THR A 202 -9.35 -8.57 -6.78
C THR A 202 -10.63 -7.74 -6.59
N ASN A 203 -11.75 -8.18 -7.16
CA ASN A 203 -13.04 -7.51 -7.02
C ASN A 203 -13.54 -7.49 -5.58
N GLU A 204 -13.35 -8.57 -4.83
CA GLU A 204 -13.74 -8.61 -3.41
C GLU A 204 -12.89 -7.67 -2.55
N ILE A 205 -11.57 -7.64 -2.78
CA ILE A 205 -10.66 -6.72 -2.08
C ILE A 205 -11.01 -5.27 -2.43
N TYR A 206 -11.19 -4.98 -3.71
CA TYR A 206 -11.53 -3.64 -4.19
C TYR A 206 -12.85 -3.15 -3.57
N ASN A 207 -13.89 -4.00 -3.59
CA ASN A 207 -15.19 -3.67 -2.99
C ASN A 207 -15.12 -3.51 -1.47
N LEU A 208 -14.32 -4.32 -0.77
CA LEU A 208 -14.12 -4.18 0.68
C LEU A 208 -13.59 -2.78 1.02
N LEU A 209 -12.53 -2.34 0.35
CA LEU A 209 -11.90 -1.05 0.61
C LEU A 209 -12.79 0.12 0.18
N LYS A 210 -13.42 0.05 -1.01
CA LYS A 210 -14.34 1.08 -1.53
C LYS A 210 -15.63 1.17 -0.71
N SER A 211 -16.07 0.10 -0.07
CA SER A 211 -17.26 0.13 0.80
C SER A 211 -17.01 0.93 2.07
N ASN A 212 -15.78 0.96 2.57
CA ASN A 212 -15.39 1.79 3.70
C ASN A 212 -15.27 3.26 3.28
N ASN A 213 -14.53 3.54 2.20
CA ASN A 213 -14.40 4.87 1.61
C ASN A 213 -14.48 4.80 0.08
N PRO A 214 -15.59 5.24 -0.56
CA PRO A 214 -15.74 5.18 -2.02
C PRO A 214 -14.69 5.99 -2.81
N GLU A 215 -14.04 6.98 -2.19
CA GLU A 215 -13.04 7.83 -2.82
C GLU A 215 -11.59 7.34 -2.61
N VAL A 216 -11.37 6.32 -1.77
CA VAL A 216 -10.03 5.75 -1.57
C VAL A 216 -9.47 5.23 -2.89
N ILE A 217 -8.21 5.48 -3.17
CA ILE A 217 -7.51 4.88 -4.31
C ILE A 217 -7.13 3.45 -3.96
N VAL A 218 -7.51 2.49 -4.80
CA VAL A 218 -7.13 1.09 -4.65
C VAL A 218 -6.19 0.73 -5.78
N HIS A 219 -4.95 0.50 -5.43
CA HIS A 219 -3.84 0.27 -6.33
C HIS A 219 -3.31 -1.16 -6.16
N PHE A 220 -3.44 -2.00 -7.20
CA PHE A 220 -2.80 -3.31 -7.25
C PHE A 220 -1.49 -3.22 -8.03
N ASN A 221 -0.38 -3.65 -7.40
CA ASN A 221 0.88 -3.83 -8.12
C ASN A 221 0.66 -4.79 -9.30
N GLN A 222 0.82 -4.27 -10.49
CA GLN A 222 0.59 -5.03 -11.72
C GLN A 222 1.74 -5.99 -12.04
N HIS A 223 2.90 -5.85 -11.37
CA HIS A 223 4.15 -6.54 -11.70
C HIS A 223 4.50 -6.45 -13.19
N VAL A 224 4.16 -5.32 -13.80
CA VAL A 224 4.47 -4.95 -15.18
C VAL A 224 5.41 -3.75 -15.13
N GLN A 225 6.46 -3.77 -15.94
CA GLN A 225 7.54 -2.79 -15.81
C GLN A 225 7.16 -1.38 -16.23
N ASP A 226 6.25 -1.25 -17.19
CA ASP A 226 5.99 0.00 -17.92
C ASP A 226 4.50 0.37 -18.05
N GLY A 227 3.63 -0.26 -17.26
CA GLY A 227 2.19 -0.05 -17.32
C GLY A 227 1.53 -0.46 -18.64
N SER A 228 2.19 -1.30 -19.46
CA SER A 228 1.68 -1.74 -20.76
C SER A 228 0.46 -2.64 -20.68
N GLU A 229 0.32 -3.41 -19.59
CA GLU A 229 -0.73 -4.40 -19.37
C GLU A 229 -1.54 -4.11 -18.10
N ILE A 230 -2.79 -4.59 -18.08
CA ILE A 230 -3.61 -4.69 -16.87
C ILE A 230 -3.67 -6.17 -16.51
N ARG A 231 -2.99 -6.56 -15.43
CA ARG A 231 -2.98 -7.95 -14.94
C ARG A 231 -4.00 -8.18 -13.84
N TYR A 232 -4.18 -7.19 -12.98
CA TYR A 232 -5.08 -7.26 -11.83
C TYR A 232 -6.12 -6.15 -11.93
N PHE A 233 -7.38 -6.56 -12.10
CA PHE A 233 -8.50 -5.64 -12.23
C PHE A 233 -9.65 -6.09 -11.31
N PRO A 234 -10.41 -5.19 -10.66
CA PRO A 234 -10.34 -3.72 -10.76
C PRO A 234 -9.14 -3.10 -10.02
N THR A 235 -8.61 -2.00 -10.55
CA THR A 235 -7.58 -1.14 -9.95
C THR A 235 -7.83 0.30 -10.41
N ASP A 236 -7.51 1.30 -9.58
CA ASP A 236 -7.68 2.71 -9.95
C ASP A 236 -6.46 3.28 -10.67
N VAL A 237 -5.30 2.64 -10.50
CA VAL A 237 -3.98 3.11 -10.96
C VAL A 237 -3.23 1.95 -11.60
N LEU A 238 -2.43 2.23 -12.61
CA LEU A 238 -1.40 1.32 -13.13
C LEU A 238 -0.03 1.77 -12.65
N ASN A 239 0.89 0.83 -12.54
CA ASN A 239 2.24 1.14 -12.07
C ASN A 239 3.33 0.52 -12.92
N GLY A 240 4.56 1.05 -12.72
CA GLY A 240 5.79 0.47 -13.23
C GLY A 240 6.86 0.50 -12.16
N GLU A 241 7.32 -0.68 -11.79
CA GLU A 241 8.26 -0.88 -10.70
C GLU A 241 9.71 -0.90 -11.21
N GLU A 242 10.50 0.09 -10.76
CA GLU A 242 11.96 0.26 -10.90
C GLU A 242 12.60 0.16 -12.28
N ARG A 243 12.00 -0.54 -13.23
CA ARG A 243 12.70 -1.00 -14.43
C ARG A 243 12.58 -0.04 -15.60
N THR A 244 11.41 0.52 -15.79
CA THR A 244 11.18 1.42 -16.92
C THR A 244 10.13 2.46 -16.56
N PRO A 245 10.39 3.75 -16.85
CA PRO A 245 9.32 4.70 -16.92
C PRO A 245 8.28 4.19 -17.94
N PRO A 246 7.05 4.69 -17.93
CA PRO A 246 6.02 4.22 -18.87
C PRO A 246 6.55 4.27 -20.32
N SER A 247 6.05 3.38 -21.16
CA SER A 247 6.33 3.44 -22.59
C SER A 247 5.99 4.82 -23.15
N GLU A 248 6.74 5.27 -24.14
CA GLU A 248 6.50 6.57 -24.76
C GLU A 248 5.04 6.70 -25.19
N GLY A 249 4.38 7.81 -24.79
CA GLY A 249 2.98 8.04 -25.11
C GLY A 249 1.99 7.22 -24.28
N HIS A 250 2.32 6.88 -23.02
CA HIS A 250 1.38 6.23 -22.10
C HIS A 250 0.03 6.94 -22.13
N ASN A 251 -1.01 6.17 -22.44
CA ASN A 251 -2.38 6.66 -22.47
C ASN A 251 -3.13 6.09 -21.25
N PRO A 252 -3.65 6.93 -20.34
CA PRO A 252 -4.43 6.45 -19.20
C PRO A 252 -5.77 5.83 -19.61
N ILE A 253 -6.24 6.05 -20.83
CA ILE A 253 -7.48 5.46 -21.32
C ILE A 253 -7.20 4.02 -21.78
N ARG A 254 -7.71 3.06 -21.02
CA ARG A 254 -7.45 1.65 -21.20
C ARG A 254 -8.75 0.87 -21.47
N LYS A 255 -8.63 -0.22 -22.23
CA LYS A 255 -9.77 -1.12 -22.50
C LYS A 255 -9.57 -2.43 -21.75
N SER A 256 -10.59 -2.84 -21.00
CA SER A 256 -10.69 -4.15 -20.33
C SER A 256 -12.15 -4.55 -20.28
N ASP A 257 -12.46 -5.84 -20.47
CA ASP A 257 -13.81 -6.42 -20.44
C ASP A 257 -14.83 -5.70 -21.33
N GLY A 258 -14.39 -5.24 -22.50
CA GLY A 258 -15.23 -4.51 -23.46
C GLY A 258 -15.62 -3.10 -23.06
N LYS A 259 -15.08 -2.59 -21.96
CA LYS A 259 -15.31 -1.23 -21.45
C LYS A 259 -14.03 -0.40 -21.49
N THR A 260 -14.21 0.91 -21.35
CA THR A 260 -13.12 1.88 -21.29
C THR A 260 -12.98 2.37 -19.86
N TRP A 261 -11.74 2.48 -19.39
CA TRP A 261 -11.36 2.91 -18.04
C TRP A 261 -10.31 4.00 -18.12
N TYR A 262 -10.28 4.88 -17.13
CA TYR A 262 -9.23 5.87 -16.95
C TYR A 262 -8.30 5.41 -15.83
N LEU A 263 -7.10 4.91 -16.19
CA LEU A 263 -6.12 4.33 -15.29
C LEU A 263 -4.79 5.08 -15.46
N PRO A 264 -4.53 6.10 -14.63
CA PRO A 264 -3.27 6.84 -14.67
C PRO A 264 -2.11 5.97 -14.20
N PHE A 265 -0.89 6.43 -14.40
CA PHE A 265 0.32 5.66 -14.14
C PHE A 265 1.15 6.27 -13.01
N GLU A 266 1.53 5.43 -12.05
CA GLU A 266 2.53 5.71 -11.02
C GLU A 266 3.85 5.03 -11.36
N TYR A 267 4.96 5.73 -11.19
CA TYR A 267 6.30 5.20 -11.36
C TYR A 267 6.97 5.06 -10.01
N GLU A 268 7.24 3.82 -9.60
CA GLU A 268 7.94 3.52 -8.36
C GLU A 268 9.43 3.34 -8.61
N ILE A 269 10.23 4.03 -7.80
CA ILE A 269 11.69 3.97 -7.88
C ILE A 269 12.31 4.00 -6.49
N THR A 270 13.38 3.23 -6.28
CA THR A 270 14.11 3.28 -5.01
C THR A 270 15.07 4.44 -4.93
N SER A 271 15.21 5.03 -3.75
CA SER A 271 16.28 5.98 -3.47
C SER A 271 17.55 5.33 -2.94
N GLN A 272 17.45 4.08 -2.49
CA GLN A 272 18.53 3.40 -1.79
C GLN A 272 19.29 2.42 -2.70
N ARG A 273 20.60 2.41 -2.54
CA ARG A 273 21.53 1.50 -3.23
C ARG A 273 22.44 0.83 -2.21
N CYS A 274 22.69 -0.46 -2.41
CA CYS A 274 23.66 -1.24 -1.66
C CYS A 274 24.62 -1.94 -2.62
N ASP A 275 25.89 -1.51 -2.66
CA ASP A 275 26.88 -2.02 -3.62
C ASP A 275 27.23 -3.50 -3.42
N LYS A 276 26.99 -4.04 -2.23
CA LYS A 276 27.26 -5.45 -1.89
C LYS A 276 26.11 -6.39 -2.26
N ARG A 277 24.98 -5.85 -2.70
CA ARG A 277 23.77 -6.64 -3.01
C ARG A 277 23.52 -6.62 -4.51
N THR A 278 23.41 -7.81 -5.08
CA THR A 278 23.11 -8.00 -6.52
C THR A 278 21.60 -8.06 -6.80
N LEU A 279 20.78 -7.87 -5.79
CA LEU A 279 19.31 -7.96 -5.86
C LEU A 279 18.69 -6.64 -6.36
N GLY A 280 19.06 -6.20 -7.52
CA GLY A 280 18.37 -5.16 -8.25
C GLY A 280 18.00 -5.72 -9.60
N ASN A 281 16.77 -6.09 -9.80
CA ASN A 281 16.27 -6.46 -11.13
C ASN A 281 15.95 -5.22 -11.98
N GLY A 282 16.32 -4.03 -11.49
CA GLY A 282 15.93 -2.76 -12.06
C GLY A 282 16.92 -2.16 -13.03
N LEU A 283 16.55 -0.99 -13.55
CA LEU A 283 17.44 -0.10 -14.33
C LEU A 283 18.65 0.38 -13.50
N MET A 284 18.58 0.24 -12.19
CA MET A 284 19.55 0.76 -11.24
C MET A 284 20.19 -0.41 -10.46
N PRO A 285 21.40 -0.82 -10.84
CA PRO A 285 22.10 -1.92 -10.18
C PRO A 285 22.30 -1.68 -8.68
N GLY A 286 22.02 -2.69 -7.87
CA GLY A 286 22.16 -2.63 -6.41
C GLY A 286 21.04 -1.90 -5.67
N SER A 287 19.94 -1.55 -6.34
CA SER A 287 18.77 -0.94 -5.68
C SER A 287 18.19 -1.83 -4.59
N VAL A 288 17.74 -1.21 -3.52
CA VAL A 288 17.06 -1.85 -2.39
C VAL A 288 15.90 -1.00 -1.93
N TRP A 289 14.79 -1.67 -1.59
CA TRP A 289 13.57 -0.97 -1.15
C TRP A 289 13.68 -0.43 0.27
N PHE A 290 14.33 -1.17 1.16
CA PHE A 290 14.52 -0.79 2.57
C PHE A 290 15.84 -0.05 2.78
N THR A 291 15.93 0.74 3.84
CA THR A 291 17.17 1.39 4.26
C THR A 291 18.00 0.42 5.11
N TYR A 292 19.09 -0.07 4.56
CA TYR A 292 20.03 -0.98 5.24
C TYR A 292 21.24 -0.24 5.78
N THR A 293 22.01 -0.90 6.66
CA THR A 293 23.18 -0.31 7.31
C THR A 293 24.24 0.18 6.29
N ASP A 294 24.45 -0.58 5.21
CA ASP A 294 25.44 -0.30 4.16
C ASP A 294 24.80 0.31 2.89
N SER A 295 23.52 0.64 2.92
CA SER A 295 22.87 1.35 1.81
C SER A 295 23.12 2.86 1.86
N HIS A 296 23.07 3.49 0.71
CA HIS A 296 23.20 4.93 0.55
C HIS A 296 22.26 5.43 -0.54
N PHE A 297 21.96 6.72 -0.50
CA PHE A 297 21.10 7.35 -1.49
C PHE A 297 21.77 7.35 -2.87
N TYR A 298 21.04 7.02 -3.93
CA TYR A 298 21.52 7.16 -5.30
C TYR A 298 21.93 8.60 -5.60
N PRO A 299 22.85 8.83 -6.53
CA PRO A 299 23.13 10.17 -7.03
C PRO A 299 21.84 10.85 -7.49
N VAL A 300 21.54 12.01 -6.90
CA VAL A 300 20.27 12.73 -7.12
C VAL A 300 19.99 13.00 -8.59
N ASP A 301 21.03 13.37 -9.35
CA ASP A 301 20.89 13.67 -10.78
C ASP A 301 20.50 12.43 -11.61
N SER A 302 20.94 11.23 -11.18
CA SER A 302 20.54 9.96 -11.79
C SER A 302 19.07 9.65 -11.54
N LEU A 303 18.60 9.80 -10.30
CA LEU A 303 17.18 9.63 -9.95
C LEU A 303 16.30 10.63 -10.70
N TYR A 304 16.69 11.90 -10.70
CA TYR A 304 15.94 12.95 -11.39
C TYR A 304 15.78 12.69 -12.88
N LYS A 305 16.81 12.12 -13.55
CA LYS A 305 16.75 11.73 -14.96
C LYS A 305 15.60 10.74 -15.21
N TYR A 306 15.47 9.69 -14.40
CA TYR A 306 14.39 8.70 -14.56
C TYR A 306 13.02 9.27 -14.23
N ILE A 307 12.93 10.07 -13.16
CA ILE A 307 11.70 10.75 -12.77
C ILE A 307 11.22 11.69 -13.89
N LYS A 308 12.10 12.52 -14.41
CA LYS A 308 11.79 13.41 -15.54
C LYS A 308 11.30 12.64 -16.75
N GLN A 309 11.99 11.55 -17.10
CA GLN A 309 11.61 10.69 -18.21
C GLN A 309 10.22 10.08 -18.02
N SER A 310 9.86 9.68 -16.79
CA SER A 310 8.52 9.18 -16.49
C SER A 310 7.46 10.23 -16.77
N PHE A 311 7.65 11.47 -16.30
CA PHE A 311 6.70 12.55 -16.56
C PHE A 311 6.60 12.90 -18.05
N GLU A 312 7.72 12.94 -18.77
CA GLU A 312 7.74 13.19 -20.22
C GLU A 312 7.00 12.11 -21.02
N ARG A 313 6.93 10.88 -20.49
CA ARG A 313 6.23 9.75 -21.11
C ARG A 313 4.79 9.54 -20.62
N GLY A 314 4.23 10.49 -19.89
CA GLY A 314 2.83 10.46 -19.45
C GLY A 314 2.59 9.82 -18.10
N GLY A 315 3.64 9.56 -17.29
CA GLY A 315 3.48 9.19 -15.89
C GLY A 315 2.83 10.33 -15.10
N SER A 316 1.86 9.99 -14.27
CA SER A 316 1.15 10.98 -13.45
C SER A 316 1.91 11.28 -12.17
N ASN A 317 2.29 10.24 -11.43
CA ASN A 317 2.93 10.36 -10.12
C ASN A 317 4.23 9.57 -10.06
N ILE A 318 5.10 10.02 -9.16
CA ILE A 318 6.31 9.31 -8.75
C ILE A 318 6.15 8.89 -7.31
N LEU A 319 6.42 7.63 -7.01
CA LEU A 319 6.50 7.08 -5.66
C LEU A 319 7.94 6.66 -5.38
N LEU A 320 8.67 7.49 -4.62
CA LEU A 320 10.08 7.27 -4.30
C LEU A 320 10.23 6.48 -3.01
N SER A 321 10.78 5.27 -3.07
CA SER A 321 11.09 4.54 -1.84
C SER A 321 12.20 5.23 -1.06
N THR A 322 11.88 5.63 0.17
CA THR A 322 12.79 6.25 1.11
C THR A 322 12.26 6.08 2.53
N ALA A 323 13.07 5.60 3.46
CA ALA A 323 12.61 5.13 4.75
C ALA A 323 13.63 5.40 5.86
N PRO A 324 13.21 5.38 7.15
CA PRO A 324 14.16 5.39 8.26
C PRO A 324 15.01 4.12 8.25
N ASP A 325 16.17 4.21 8.89
CA ASP A 325 17.01 3.05 9.19
C ASP A 325 16.48 2.27 10.41
N LYS A 326 17.18 1.20 10.80
CA LYS A 326 16.79 0.36 11.93
C LYS A 326 16.76 1.07 13.31
N THR A 327 17.28 2.29 13.41
CA THR A 327 17.15 3.10 14.64
C THR A 327 15.80 3.81 14.72
N GLY A 328 15.04 3.85 13.63
CA GLY A 328 13.79 4.60 13.49
C GLY A 328 13.98 6.03 13.00
N HIS A 329 15.21 6.43 12.68
CA HIS A 329 15.51 7.78 12.22
C HIS A 329 15.80 7.84 10.73
N TYR A 330 15.31 8.91 10.09
CA TYR A 330 15.65 9.21 8.71
C TYR A 330 17.05 9.86 8.66
N ARG A 331 18.01 9.19 8.02
CA ARG A 331 19.44 9.59 8.05
C ARG A 331 19.64 10.97 7.45
N GLN A 332 20.59 11.76 8.02
CA GLN A 332 20.85 13.12 7.56
C GLN A 332 21.23 13.18 6.08
N ALA A 333 22.09 12.27 5.61
CA ALA A 333 22.48 12.21 4.19
C ALA A 333 21.31 11.96 3.23
N ASP A 334 20.33 11.14 3.67
CA ASP A 334 19.13 10.88 2.89
C ASP A 334 18.19 12.10 2.89
N ARG A 335 18.08 12.82 4.04
CA ARG A 335 17.34 14.09 4.15
C ARG A 335 17.88 15.12 3.15
N ASP A 336 19.20 15.34 3.13
CA ASP A 336 19.85 16.32 2.27
C ASP A 336 19.65 15.96 0.79
N SER A 337 19.77 14.67 0.45
CA SER A 337 19.58 14.17 -0.91
C SER A 337 18.12 14.32 -1.37
N LEU A 338 17.16 14.00 -0.49
CA LEU A 338 15.73 14.16 -0.78
C LEU A 338 15.35 15.62 -1.00
N LEU A 339 15.86 16.54 -0.16
CA LEU A 339 15.61 17.98 -0.31
C LEU A 339 16.15 18.51 -1.64
N LYS A 340 17.36 18.06 -2.05
CA LYS A 340 17.95 18.40 -3.37
C LYS A 340 17.07 17.84 -4.50
N LEU A 341 16.63 16.58 -4.40
CA LEU A 341 15.77 15.95 -5.42
C LEU A 341 14.42 16.66 -5.52
N GLY A 342 13.79 16.95 -4.40
CA GLY A 342 12.52 17.68 -4.34
C GLY A 342 12.61 19.06 -4.99
N SER A 343 13.70 19.78 -4.78
CA SER A 343 13.96 21.06 -5.48
C SER A 343 14.01 20.91 -6.99
N LEU A 344 14.55 19.80 -7.52
CA LEU A 344 14.58 19.54 -8.96
C LEU A 344 13.23 19.14 -9.54
N ILE A 345 12.41 18.44 -8.76
CA ILE A 345 11.06 17.98 -9.19
C ILE A 345 10.06 19.15 -9.22
N ASN A 346 10.17 20.10 -8.28
CA ASN A 346 9.22 21.19 -8.11
C ASN A 346 9.56 22.44 -8.93
N ASN A 347 10.74 22.50 -9.57
CA ASN A 347 11.15 23.53 -10.51
C ASN A 347 10.82 23.14 -11.96
#